data_dd30ccae37cec25f199b6c29ba68d5b2
#
_entry.id   dd30ccae37cec25f199b6c29ba68d5b2
#
_cell.length_a   1.000
_cell.length_b   1.000
_cell.length_c   1.000
_cell.angle_alpha   90.00
_cell.angle_beta   90.00
_cell.angle_gamma   90.00
#
_symmetry.space_group_name_H-M   'P 1'
#
loop_
_entity.id
_entity.type
_entity.pdbx_description
1 polymer ?
#
loop_
_entity_poly.entity_id
_entity_poly.type
_entity_poly.pdbx_seq_one_letter_code
_entity_poly.pdbx_strand_id
1 'polypeptide(L)'
;MAAIRIAAFVFVLAFAGVQFVRPARTNPPINPGSSLVSRVPPNVSAILDRSCRDCHSNETRWPWYSNIAPFSWALVSHVSQGRENFNYSEWATYDEDDQDKYLGSICDLTKKGRMPLPSYLLIHRDAKLSAADVAALCAWSDKMRDTLQ
;
A
#
# COMPACT_ATOMS: atom_id res chain seq x y z
N MET A 1 -14.13 -3.01 42.97
CA MET A 1 -13.04 -2.04 42.70
C MET A 1 -11.67 -2.73 42.54
N ALA A 2 -11.28 -3.69 43.42
CA ALA A 2 -10.01 -4.39 43.29
C ALA A 2 -9.86 -5.20 41.99
N ALA A 3 -10.86 -5.97 41.59
CA ALA A 3 -10.85 -6.75 40.35
C ALA A 3 -10.63 -5.89 39.07
N ILE A 4 -11.26 -4.71 39.01
CA ILE A 4 -11.07 -3.78 37.88
C ILE A 4 -9.63 -3.25 37.83
N ARG A 5 -9.04 -2.95 39.01
CA ARG A 5 -7.64 -2.49 39.08
C ARG A 5 -6.65 -3.57 38.63
N ILE A 6 -6.89 -4.82 39.03
CA ILE A 6 -6.07 -5.96 38.61
C ILE A 6 -6.20 -6.18 37.10
N ALA A 7 -7.42 -6.18 36.57
CA ALA A 7 -7.64 -6.31 35.12
C ALA A 7 -6.96 -5.20 34.31
N ALA A 8 -7.07 -3.94 34.76
CA ALA A 8 -6.39 -2.81 34.12
C ALA A 8 -4.87 -2.96 34.18
N PHE A 9 -4.31 -3.38 35.30
CA PHE A 9 -2.88 -3.61 35.46
C PHE A 9 -2.38 -4.72 34.52
N VAL A 10 -3.09 -5.85 34.48
CA VAL A 10 -2.75 -6.96 33.56
C VAL A 10 -2.81 -6.50 32.10
N PHE A 11 -3.83 -5.72 31.72
CA PHE A 11 -3.96 -5.17 30.38
C PHE A 11 -2.76 -4.27 30.03
N VAL A 12 -2.37 -3.37 30.93
CA VAL A 12 -1.21 -2.48 30.71
C VAL A 12 0.08 -3.28 30.55
N LEU A 13 0.29 -4.30 31.38
CA LEU A 13 1.47 -5.18 31.27
C LEU A 13 1.45 -5.96 29.94
N ALA A 14 0.31 -6.52 29.56
CA ALA A 14 0.15 -7.22 28.30
C ALA A 14 0.41 -6.28 27.11
N PHE A 15 -0.17 -5.07 27.14
CA PHE A 15 0.07 -4.06 26.11
C PHE A 15 1.53 -3.63 26.04
N ALA A 16 2.19 -3.43 27.18
CA ALA A 16 3.63 -3.15 27.22
C ALA A 16 4.45 -4.34 26.66
N GLY A 17 4.08 -5.57 27.01
CA GLY A 17 4.75 -6.78 26.53
C GLY A 17 4.69 -6.94 25.02
N VAL A 18 3.55 -6.69 24.39
CA VAL A 18 3.42 -6.82 22.92
C VAL A 18 4.23 -5.78 22.14
N GLN A 19 4.66 -4.67 22.77
CA GLN A 19 5.51 -3.67 22.09
C GLN A 19 6.92 -4.19 21.80
N PHE A 20 7.36 -5.29 22.42
CA PHE A 20 8.64 -5.92 22.10
C PHE A 20 8.58 -6.78 20.83
N VAL A 21 7.38 -7.17 20.38
CA VAL A 21 7.19 -7.93 19.13
C VAL A 21 7.11 -6.95 17.98
N ARG A 22 8.24 -6.68 17.34
CA ARG A 22 8.37 -5.70 16.26
C ARG A 22 8.67 -6.38 14.94
N PRO A 23 7.71 -6.42 13.98
CA PRO A 23 7.99 -6.91 12.64
C PRO A 23 8.98 -5.98 11.91
N ALA A 24 9.80 -6.57 11.04
CA ALA A 24 10.76 -5.81 10.26
C ALA A 24 10.04 -4.85 9.29
N ARG A 25 10.48 -3.60 9.28
CA ARG A 25 10.04 -2.57 8.34
C ARG A 25 11.17 -2.35 7.35
N THR A 26 11.04 -2.95 6.18
CA THR A 26 12.07 -2.91 5.15
C THR A 26 11.61 -2.13 3.94
N ASN A 27 12.54 -1.40 3.33
CA ASN A 27 12.41 -0.85 2.00
C ASN A 27 13.55 -1.46 1.17
N PRO A 28 13.25 -2.49 0.34
CA PRO A 28 14.26 -3.09 -0.53
C PRO A 28 14.88 -2.05 -1.49
N PRO A 29 16.10 -2.29 -1.98
CA PRO A 29 16.71 -1.41 -2.97
C PRO A 29 15.82 -1.23 -4.20
N ILE A 30 15.89 -0.04 -4.82
CA ILE A 30 15.13 0.30 -6.02
C ILE A 30 16.09 0.35 -7.20
N ASN A 31 15.69 -0.30 -8.28
CA ASN A 31 16.28 -0.03 -9.59
C ASN A 31 15.37 0.96 -10.34
N PRO A 32 15.78 2.22 -10.54
CA PRO A 32 14.96 3.22 -11.22
C PRO A 32 14.50 2.81 -12.62
N GLY A 33 15.30 2.00 -13.33
CA GLY A 33 14.96 1.46 -14.64
C GLY A 33 13.86 0.40 -14.62
N SER A 34 13.64 -0.25 -13.47
CA SER A 34 12.59 -1.25 -13.28
C SER A 34 11.25 -0.65 -12.86
N SER A 35 11.24 0.58 -12.34
CA SER A 35 10.03 1.15 -11.73
C SER A 35 9.00 1.60 -12.76
N LEU A 36 7.74 1.27 -12.51
CA LEU A 36 6.59 1.76 -13.29
C LEU A 36 6.50 3.29 -13.28
N VAL A 37 6.86 3.93 -12.17
CA VAL A 37 6.74 5.38 -11.99
C VAL A 37 7.55 6.16 -13.02
N SER A 38 8.67 5.62 -13.51
CA SER A 38 9.47 6.24 -14.58
C SER A 38 8.79 6.21 -15.97
N ARG A 39 7.69 5.47 -16.10
CA ARG A 39 6.99 5.18 -17.37
C ARG A 39 5.57 5.76 -17.43
N VAL A 40 5.14 6.47 -16.39
CA VAL A 40 3.79 7.02 -16.29
C VAL A 40 3.78 8.54 -16.44
N PRO A 41 2.67 9.14 -16.95
CA PRO A 41 2.56 10.58 -17.01
C PRO A 41 2.50 11.21 -15.60
N PRO A 42 2.91 12.49 -15.45
CA PRO A 42 3.05 13.14 -14.14
C PRO A 42 1.79 13.11 -13.26
N ASN A 43 0.60 13.26 -13.88
CA ASN A 43 -0.66 13.21 -13.16
C ASN A 43 -0.95 11.83 -12.56
N VAL A 44 -0.67 10.75 -13.30
CA VAL A 44 -0.80 9.37 -12.81
C VAL A 44 0.26 9.07 -11.76
N SER A 45 1.50 9.52 -11.98
CA SER A 45 2.58 9.38 -10.99
C SER A 45 2.21 10.01 -9.65
N ALA A 46 1.60 11.20 -9.65
CA ALA A 46 1.14 11.86 -8.44
C ALA A 46 0.03 11.08 -7.70
N ILE A 47 -0.88 10.44 -8.46
CA ILE A 47 -1.93 9.60 -7.87
C ILE A 47 -1.30 8.33 -7.26
N LEU A 48 -0.40 7.66 -7.97
CA LEU A 48 0.29 6.48 -7.47
C LEU A 48 1.11 6.78 -6.21
N ASP A 49 1.83 7.92 -6.20
CA ASP A 49 2.63 8.37 -5.05
C ASP A 49 1.77 8.59 -3.81
N ARG A 50 0.64 9.26 -3.96
CA ARG A 50 -0.26 9.61 -2.87
C ARG A 50 -1.04 8.41 -2.32
N SER A 51 -1.50 7.52 -3.22
CA SER A 51 -2.56 6.57 -2.89
C SER A 51 -2.14 5.10 -2.92
N CYS A 52 -1.00 4.75 -3.53
CA CYS A 52 -0.61 3.35 -3.78
C CYS A 52 0.79 3.01 -3.24
N ARG A 53 1.71 3.99 -3.25
CA ARG A 53 3.14 3.82 -3.00
C ARG A 53 3.45 3.07 -1.72
N ASP A 54 2.80 3.42 -0.61
CA ASP A 54 3.19 2.90 0.70
C ASP A 54 3.01 1.38 0.82
N CYS A 55 2.06 0.78 0.07
CA CYS A 55 1.86 -0.66 0.08
C CYS A 55 2.39 -1.37 -1.18
N HIS A 56 2.45 -0.69 -2.33
CA HIS A 56 2.75 -1.31 -3.61
C HIS A 56 4.11 -0.92 -4.21
N SER A 57 5.05 -0.46 -3.35
CA SER A 57 6.41 -0.15 -3.78
C SER A 57 7.46 -0.49 -2.72
N ASN A 58 8.73 -0.43 -3.11
CA ASN A 58 9.86 -0.54 -2.20
C ASN A 58 10.15 0.78 -1.45
N GLU A 59 9.24 1.79 -1.53
CA GLU A 59 9.40 3.14 -0.98
C GLU A 59 8.36 3.49 0.07
N THR A 60 7.99 2.54 0.93
CA THR A 60 7.03 2.79 2.01
C THR A 60 7.49 3.92 2.93
N ARG A 61 6.64 4.92 3.10
CA ARG A 61 6.81 5.97 4.12
C ARG A 61 6.20 5.48 5.43
N TRP A 62 7.02 4.86 6.27
CA TRP A 62 6.58 4.26 7.51
C TRP A 62 6.02 5.29 8.49
N PRO A 63 4.71 5.32 8.78
CA PRO A 63 4.11 6.32 9.64
C PRO A 63 4.45 6.07 11.12
N TRP A 64 4.22 7.05 11.98
CA TRP A 64 4.54 6.95 13.42
C TRP A 64 3.88 5.73 14.11
N TYR A 65 2.66 5.37 13.74
CA TYR A 65 1.94 4.23 14.32
C TYR A 65 2.52 2.87 13.88
N SER A 66 3.42 2.84 12.92
CA SER A 66 4.20 1.64 12.58
C SER A 66 5.14 1.19 13.72
N ASN A 67 5.23 1.98 14.78
CA ASN A 67 6.00 1.66 15.98
C ASN A 67 5.13 1.11 17.12
N ILE A 68 3.82 1.05 16.96
CA ILE A 68 2.86 0.72 18.01
C ILE A 68 2.11 -0.57 17.67
N ALA A 69 2.34 -1.64 18.45
CA ALA A 69 1.55 -2.86 18.32
C ALA A 69 0.12 -2.66 18.90
N PRO A 70 -0.90 -3.25 18.30
CA PRO A 70 -0.90 -4.18 17.16
C PRO A 70 -0.93 -3.52 15.78
N PHE A 71 -1.04 -2.18 15.68
CA PHE A 71 -1.12 -1.46 14.40
C PHE A 71 0.11 -1.72 13.51
N SER A 72 1.31 -1.82 14.12
CA SER A 72 2.54 -2.15 13.41
C SER A 72 2.45 -3.50 12.70
N TRP A 73 1.81 -4.49 13.31
CA TRP A 73 1.67 -5.83 12.73
C TRP A 73 0.74 -5.81 11.50
N ALA A 74 -0.42 -5.16 11.64
CA ALA A 74 -1.36 -5.01 10.53
C ALA A 74 -0.73 -4.23 9.37
N LEU A 75 -0.03 -3.13 9.66
CA LEU A 75 0.60 -2.31 8.63
C LEU A 75 1.68 -3.09 7.86
N VAL A 76 2.60 -3.75 8.58
CA VAL A 76 3.66 -4.54 7.93
C VAL A 76 3.06 -5.67 7.09
N SER A 77 2.01 -6.33 7.59
CA SER A 77 1.28 -7.35 6.83
C SER A 77 0.65 -6.77 5.56
N HIS A 78 0.02 -5.59 5.62
CA HIS A 78 -0.57 -4.94 4.42
C HIS A 78 0.50 -4.55 3.40
N VAL A 79 1.66 -4.04 3.85
CA VAL A 79 2.77 -3.70 2.95
C VAL A 79 3.35 -4.95 2.30
N SER A 80 3.57 -6.03 3.07
CA SER A 80 4.06 -7.30 2.53
C SER A 80 3.12 -7.85 1.48
N GLN A 81 1.82 -7.98 1.82
CA GLN A 81 0.80 -8.46 0.89
C GLN A 81 0.64 -7.56 -0.35
N GLY A 82 0.74 -6.23 -0.16
CA GLY A 82 0.69 -5.28 -1.26
C GLY A 82 1.81 -5.52 -2.26
N ARG A 83 3.05 -5.67 -1.78
CA ARG A 83 4.22 -5.97 -2.61
C ARG A 83 4.18 -7.35 -3.26
N GLU A 84 3.69 -8.37 -2.53
CA GLU A 84 3.53 -9.74 -3.05
C GLU A 84 2.50 -9.80 -4.18
N ASN A 85 1.41 -9.04 -4.07
CA ASN A 85 0.38 -9.01 -5.10
C ASN A 85 0.77 -8.16 -6.31
N PHE A 86 1.41 -7.02 -6.08
CA PHE A 86 1.87 -6.10 -7.12
C PHE A 86 2.85 -5.10 -6.52
N ASN A 87 4.08 -5.07 -7.02
CA ASN A 87 5.12 -4.12 -6.63
C ASN A 87 5.57 -3.30 -7.84
N TYR A 88 5.12 -2.07 -7.96
CA TYR A 88 5.46 -1.26 -9.13
C TYR A 88 6.93 -0.80 -9.17
N SER A 89 7.70 -0.94 -8.08
CA SER A 89 9.15 -0.74 -8.10
C SER A 89 9.88 -1.82 -8.90
N GLU A 90 9.24 -2.97 -9.10
CA GLU A 90 9.76 -4.14 -9.81
C GLU A 90 9.07 -4.38 -11.15
N TRP A 91 8.40 -3.37 -11.69
CA TRP A 91 7.56 -3.46 -12.89
C TRP A 91 8.23 -4.17 -14.08
N ALA A 92 9.49 -3.87 -14.36
CA ALA A 92 10.20 -4.46 -15.49
C ALA A 92 10.59 -5.94 -15.28
N THR A 93 10.33 -6.52 -14.11
CA THR A 93 10.56 -7.95 -13.84
C THR A 93 9.34 -8.81 -14.15
N TYR A 94 8.18 -8.20 -14.33
CA TYR A 94 6.95 -8.90 -14.71
C TYR A 94 6.93 -9.14 -16.22
N ASP A 95 6.40 -10.29 -16.63
CA ASP A 95 6.09 -10.56 -18.02
C ASP A 95 4.85 -9.75 -18.51
N GLU A 96 4.57 -9.79 -19.81
CA GLU A 96 3.50 -9.00 -20.41
C GLU A 96 2.11 -9.42 -19.91
N ASP A 97 1.90 -10.71 -19.63
CA ASP A 97 0.62 -11.23 -19.11
C ASP A 97 0.36 -10.71 -17.69
N ASP A 98 1.38 -10.73 -16.82
CA ASP A 98 1.28 -10.18 -15.47
C ASP A 98 1.12 -8.65 -15.51
N GLN A 99 1.83 -7.95 -16.39
CA GLN A 99 1.69 -6.50 -16.56
C GLN A 99 0.25 -6.14 -16.99
N ASP A 100 -0.32 -6.84 -17.97
CA ASP A 100 -1.72 -6.63 -18.41
C ASP A 100 -2.71 -6.84 -17.27
N LYS A 101 -2.57 -7.94 -16.55
CA LYS A 101 -3.39 -8.29 -15.38
C LYS A 101 -3.31 -7.23 -14.28
N TYR A 102 -2.12 -6.74 -13.93
CA TYR A 102 -1.96 -5.72 -12.90
C TYR A 102 -2.55 -4.38 -13.31
N LEU A 103 -2.35 -3.96 -14.55
CA LEU A 103 -2.97 -2.76 -15.10
C LEU A 103 -4.50 -2.84 -15.04
N GLY A 104 -5.08 -3.95 -15.49
CA GLY A 104 -6.53 -4.18 -15.39
C GLY A 104 -7.03 -4.14 -13.95
N SER A 105 -6.26 -4.74 -13.02
CA SER A 105 -6.59 -4.76 -11.59
C SER A 105 -6.55 -3.37 -10.95
N ILE A 106 -5.61 -2.49 -11.36
CA ILE A 106 -5.55 -1.11 -10.88
C ILE A 106 -6.87 -0.39 -11.17
N CYS A 107 -7.36 -0.46 -12.42
CA CYS A 107 -8.63 0.17 -12.79
C CYS A 107 -9.82 -0.48 -12.07
N ASP A 108 -9.92 -1.81 -12.08
CA ASP A 108 -11.07 -2.54 -11.50
C ASP A 108 -11.21 -2.31 -9.99
N LEU A 109 -10.12 -2.44 -9.24
CA LEU A 109 -10.14 -2.32 -7.78
C LEU A 109 -10.37 -0.89 -7.32
N THR A 110 -9.87 0.11 -8.07
CA THR A 110 -10.11 1.52 -7.75
C THR A 110 -11.54 1.94 -8.08
N LYS A 111 -12.09 1.50 -9.22
CA LYS A 111 -13.52 1.68 -9.56
C LYS A 111 -14.46 1.08 -8.52
N LYS A 112 -14.13 -0.08 -7.99
CA LYS A 112 -14.91 -0.77 -6.94
C LYS A 112 -14.71 -0.19 -5.54
N GLY A 113 -13.84 0.81 -5.39
CA GLY A 113 -13.50 1.38 -4.08
C GLY A 113 -12.82 0.39 -3.13
N ARG A 114 -12.22 -0.69 -3.65
CA ARG A 114 -11.49 -1.68 -2.87
C ARG A 114 -10.05 -1.25 -2.60
N MET A 115 -9.52 -0.38 -3.45
CA MET A 115 -8.20 0.26 -3.29
C MET A 115 -8.34 1.78 -3.46
N PRO A 116 -7.64 2.56 -2.60
CA PRO A 116 -6.89 2.16 -1.42
C PRO A 116 -7.76 1.51 -0.36
N LEU A 117 -7.14 0.68 0.52
CA LEU A 117 -7.88 -0.03 1.58
C LEU A 117 -8.68 0.94 2.45
N PRO A 118 -9.97 0.66 2.75
CA PRO A 118 -10.78 1.52 3.62
C PRO A 118 -10.14 1.78 4.99
N SER A 119 -9.48 0.77 5.57
CA SER A 119 -8.75 0.91 6.84
C SER A 119 -7.58 1.90 6.75
N TYR A 120 -6.88 1.95 5.61
CA TYR A 120 -5.80 2.91 5.35
C TYR A 120 -6.34 4.34 5.27
N LEU A 121 -7.48 4.54 4.61
CA LEU A 121 -8.12 5.85 4.43
C LEU A 121 -8.65 6.47 5.73
N LEU A 122 -8.80 5.71 6.82
CA LEU A 122 -9.19 6.25 8.12
C LEU A 122 -8.17 7.27 8.65
N ILE A 123 -6.89 7.04 8.38
CA ILE A 123 -5.78 7.88 8.85
C ILE A 123 -5.21 8.72 7.69
N HIS A 124 -5.13 8.14 6.48
CA HIS A 124 -4.58 8.77 5.27
C HIS A 124 -5.71 9.28 4.35
N ARG A 125 -6.41 10.32 4.79
CA ARG A 125 -7.58 10.84 4.05
C ARG A 125 -7.23 11.45 2.70
N ASP A 126 -6.02 11.96 2.57
CA ASP A 126 -5.46 12.50 1.33
C ASP A 126 -5.22 11.43 0.25
N ALA A 127 -5.04 10.17 0.67
CA ALA A 127 -4.92 9.03 -0.24
C ALA A 127 -6.25 8.62 -0.90
N LYS A 128 -7.39 9.21 -0.49
CA LYS A 128 -8.70 8.92 -1.08
C LYS A 128 -8.73 9.39 -2.54
N LEU A 129 -9.09 8.46 -3.43
CA LEU A 129 -9.24 8.76 -4.86
C LEU A 129 -10.55 9.50 -5.13
N SER A 130 -10.47 10.55 -5.93
CA SER A 130 -11.63 11.20 -6.54
C SER A 130 -12.11 10.42 -7.77
N ALA A 131 -13.30 10.73 -8.27
CA ALA A 131 -13.77 10.16 -9.53
C ALA A 131 -12.85 10.51 -10.71
N ALA A 132 -12.24 11.69 -10.69
CA ALA A 132 -11.26 12.11 -11.70
C ALA A 132 -9.96 11.30 -11.61
N ASP A 133 -9.46 11.00 -10.39
CA ASP A 133 -8.29 10.16 -10.20
C ASP A 133 -8.54 8.74 -10.74
N VAL A 134 -9.69 8.17 -10.42
CA VAL A 134 -10.07 6.83 -10.92
C VAL A 134 -10.17 6.83 -12.45
N ALA A 135 -10.79 7.85 -13.05
CA ALA A 135 -10.87 7.96 -14.50
C ALA A 135 -9.47 8.07 -15.15
N ALA A 136 -8.58 8.87 -14.56
CA ALA A 136 -7.21 9.03 -15.05
C ALA A 136 -6.40 7.73 -14.94
N LEU A 137 -6.51 7.00 -13.82
CA LEU A 137 -5.88 5.69 -13.63
C LEU A 137 -6.37 4.67 -14.66
N CYS A 138 -7.68 4.60 -14.91
CA CYS A 138 -8.25 3.67 -15.87
C CYS A 138 -7.85 4.01 -17.31
N ALA A 139 -7.96 5.27 -17.71
CA ALA A 139 -7.57 5.68 -19.07
C ALA A 139 -6.08 5.43 -19.35
N TRP A 140 -5.24 5.66 -18.35
CA TRP A 140 -3.82 5.35 -18.45
C TRP A 140 -3.58 3.83 -18.50
N SER A 141 -4.24 3.07 -17.62
CA SER A 141 -4.12 1.62 -17.57
C SER A 141 -4.52 0.96 -18.88
N ASP A 142 -5.68 1.34 -19.45
CA ASP A 142 -6.17 0.82 -20.72
C ASP A 142 -5.17 1.13 -21.85
N LYS A 143 -4.67 2.38 -21.92
CA LYS A 143 -3.67 2.77 -22.90
C LYS A 143 -2.36 1.97 -22.79
N MET A 144 -1.90 1.71 -21.57
CA MET A 144 -0.69 0.90 -21.36
C MET A 144 -0.92 -0.56 -21.82
N ARG A 145 -2.09 -1.12 -21.54
CA ARG A 145 -2.46 -2.49 -21.95
C ARG A 145 -2.50 -2.63 -23.48
N ASP A 146 -2.99 -1.62 -24.18
CA ASP A 146 -2.99 -1.60 -25.65
C ASP A 146 -1.57 -1.64 -26.24
N THR A 147 -0.55 -1.26 -25.48
CA THR A 147 0.87 -1.31 -25.93
C THR A 147 1.55 -2.65 -25.63
N LEU A 148 0.93 -3.52 -24.86
CA LEU A 148 1.41 -4.88 -24.54
C LEU A 148 0.88 -5.94 -25.52
N GLN A 149 -0.14 -5.59 -26.34
CA GLN A 149 -0.75 -6.46 -27.35
C GLN A 149 -0.11 -6.23 -28.70
#